data_39d32a39225295fd86d5a4aa16215dc5
#
_entry.id   39d32a39225295fd86d5a4aa16215dc5
#
_cell.length_a   1.000
_cell.length_b   1.000
_cell.length_c   1.000
_cell.angle_alpha   90.00
_cell.angle_beta   90.00
_cell.angle_gamma   90.00
#
_symmetry.space_group_name_H-M   'P 1'
#
loop_
_entity.id
_entity.type
_entity.pdbx_description
1 polymer ?
#
loop_
_entity_poly.entity_id
_entity_poly.type
_entity_poly.pdbx_seq_one_letter_code
_entity_poly.pdbx_strand_id
1 'polypeptide(L)'
;AFPSLDVKLDNINEEGIGELMVKGPTTMIGYYNNEEATKETIESDGWLHTGDLARIDKDGFIFISGRKKFVIVLKNGKNIYPEELEALVNKIEGVKESFVFGKPEDDGDYKISVKILYDKDILEEKYNAKNDEQVKDALWQEVKKINKTMPAYKYIRELYITQEEFIKTTTQKIKRNEEMKRI
;
A
#
# COMPACT_ATOMS: atom_id res chain seq x y z
N ALA A 1 -18.79 10.20 -6.82
CA ALA A 1 -18.98 10.76 -5.46
C ALA A 1 -20.48 10.83 -5.17
N PHE A 2 -20.86 10.74 -3.90
CA PHE A 2 -22.24 11.00 -3.50
C PHE A 2 -22.56 12.47 -3.74
N PRO A 3 -23.76 12.82 -4.28
CA PRO A 3 -24.09 14.22 -4.65
C PRO A 3 -24.02 15.23 -3.50
N SER A 4 -24.01 14.73 -2.24
CA SER A 4 -23.98 15.54 -1.01
C SER A 4 -22.62 15.58 -0.32
N LEU A 5 -21.56 15.04 -0.97
CA LEU A 5 -20.21 14.96 -0.40
C LEU A 5 -19.23 15.78 -1.24
N ASP A 6 -18.69 16.82 -0.64
CA ASP A 6 -17.58 17.56 -1.23
C ASP A 6 -16.28 16.80 -1.03
N VAL A 7 -15.39 16.83 -2.03
CA VAL A 7 -14.09 16.17 -2.02
C VAL A 7 -13.02 17.14 -2.51
N LYS A 8 -11.86 17.11 -1.86
CA LYS A 8 -10.64 17.79 -2.31
C LYS A 8 -9.41 16.96 -2.00
N LEU A 9 -8.27 17.33 -2.61
CA LEU A 9 -6.96 16.82 -2.22
C LEU A 9 -6.20 17.90 -1.47
N ASP A 10 -5.52 17.50 -0.40
CA ASP A 10 -4.61 18.34 0.37
C ASP A 10 -3.17 17.91 0.14
N ASN A 11 -2.23 18.86 0.18
CA ASN A 11 -0.78 18.63 0.02
C ASN A 11 -0.43 17.81 -1.24
N ILE A 12 -0.92 18.25 -2.41
CA ILE A 12 -0.72 17.57 -3.69
C ILE A 12 0.76 17.60 -4.08
N ASN A 13 1.33 16.43 -4.37
CA ASN A 13 2.72 16.28 -4.83
C ASN A 13 2.84 16.44 -6.37
N GLU A 14 4.07 16.33 -6.90
CA GLU A 14 4.38 16.44 -8.33
C GLU A 14 3.65 15.38 -9.20
N GLU A 15 3.24 14.25 -8.62
CA GLU A 15 2.48 13.19 -9.30
C GLU A 15 0.96 13.43 -9.28
N GLY A 16 0.51 14.55 -8.71
CA GLY A 16 -0.92 14.89 -8.58
C GLY A 16 -1.62 14.10 -7.48
N ILE A 17 -0.87 13.49 -6.54
CA ILE A 17 -1.38 12.71 -5.42
C ILE A 17 -1.35 13.57 -4.17
N GLY A 18 -2.50 13.63 -3.47
CA GLY A 18 -2.64 14.33 -2.19
C GLY A 18 -3.52 13.55 -1.23
N GLU A 19 -3.60 14.01 0.01
CA GLU A 19 -4.52 13.43 0.98
C GLU A 19 -5.97 13.72 0.58
N LEU A 20 -6.78 12.67 0.49
CA LEU A 20 -8.21 12.80 0.21
C LEU A 20 -8.91 13.37 1.44
N MET A 21 -9.53 14.52 1.27
CA MET A 21 -10.38 15.14 2.28
C MET A 21 -11.84 15.12 1.81
N VAL A 22 -12.72 14.94 2.77
CA VAL A 22 -14.18 14.88 2.51
C VAL A 22 -14.93 15.80 3.47
N LYS A 23 -16.04 16.37 2.98
CA LYS A 23 -16.94 17.20 3.79
C LYS A 23 -18.39 16.98 3.36
N GLY A 24 -19.26 16.77 4.32
CA GLY A 24 -20.69 16.60 4.04
C GLY A 24 -21.46 16.01 5.21
N PRO A 25 -22.77 15.82 5.04
CA PRO A 25 -23.67 15.40 6.14
C PRO A 25 -23.43 13.97 6.62
N THR A 26 -22.67 13.17 5.87
CA THR A 26 -22.31 11.77 6.22
C THR A 26 -20.97 11.65 6.94
N THR A 27 -20.23 12.76 7.10
CA THR A 27 -18.99 12.75 7.88
C THR A 27 -19.31 12.64 9.37
N MET A 28 -18.45 11.96 10.13
CA MET A 28 -18.61 11.86 11.59
C MET A 28 -18.49 13.24 12.24
N ILE A 29 -19.13 13.42 13.40
CA ILE A 29 -19.01 14.63 14.22
C ILE A 29 -17.74 14.62 15.08
N GLY A 30 -17.09 13.48 15.27
CA GLY A 30 -15.87 13.30 16.04
C GLY A 30 -15.70 11.90 16.62
N TYR A 31 -14.57 11.68 17.28
CA TYR A 31 -14.29 10.46 18.04
C TYR A 31 -14.91 10.57 19.45
N TYR A 32 -15.55 9.50 19.90
CA TYR A 32 -16.16 9.44 21.23
C TYR A 32 -15.11 9.62 22.34
N ASN A 33 -15.31 10.59 23.21
CA ASN A 33 -14.41 10.95 24.32
C ASN A 33 -12.95 11.16 23.91
N ASN A 34 -12.69 11.63 22.68
CA ASN A 34 -11.33 11.91 22.20
C ASN A 34 -11.33 13.19 21.33
N GLU A 35 -11.30 14.34 22.02
CA GLU A 35 -11.29 15.64 21.34
C GLU A 35 -9.99 15.89 20.57
N GLU A 36 -8.85 15.39 21.06
CA GLU A 36 -7.55 15.56 20.43
C GLU A 36 -7.55 14.89 19.05
N ALA A 37 -7.89 13.60 19.00
CA ALA A 37 -8.01 12.88 17.72
C ALA A 37 -9.08 13.49 16.80
N THR A 38 -10.15 14.05 17.37
CA THR A 38 -11.16 14.76 16.58
C THR A 38 -10.59 15.99 15.91
N LYS A 39 -9.85 16.83 16.64
CA LYS A 39 -9.22 18.05 16.10
C LYS A 39 -8.12 17.76 15.08
N GLU A 40 -7.41 16.63 15.24
CA GLU A 40 -6.43 16.18 14.26
C GLU A 40 -7.07 15.65 12.96
N THR A 41 -8.29 15.12 13.06
CA THR A 41 -8.95 14.47 11.93
C THR A 41 -9.95 15.38 11.21
N ILE A 42 -10.58 16.32 11.94
CA ILE A 42 -11.60 17.22 11.40
C ILE A 42 -11.18 18.67 11.59
N GLU A 43 -11.02 19.38 10.48
CA GLU A 43 -10.74 20.82 10.49
C GLU A 43 -11.92 21.62 11.07
N SER A 44 -11.64 22.81 11.56
CA SER A 44 -12.66 23.68 12.18
C SER A 44 -13.80 24.07 11.24
N ASP A 45 -13.56 24.03 9.94
CA ASP A 45 -14.54 24.30 8.88
C ASP A 45 -15.27 23.02 8.39
N GLY A 46 -14.99 21.86 9.01
CA GLY A 46 -15.69 20.61 8.78
C GLY A 46 -15.11 19.67 7.72
N TRP A 47 -13.90 19.95 7.18
CA TRP A 47 -13.19 18.99 6.34
C TRP A 47 -12.60 17.86 7.18
N LEU A 48 -12.81 16.61 6.74
CA LEU A 48 -12.30 15.42 7.38
C LEU A 48 -11.12 14.86 6.58
N HIS A 49 -9.97 14.69 7.26
CA HIS A 49 -8.81 14.01 6.76
C HIS A 49 -9.05 12.50 6.77
N THR A 50 -9.12 11.86 5.60
CA THR A 50 -9.37 10.41 5.52
C THR A 50 -8.13 9.58 5.85
N GLY A 51 -6.94 10.17 5.74
CA GLY A 51 -5.67 9.47 5.80
C GLY A 51 -5.40 8.62 4.56
N ASP A 52 -6.26 8.65 3.55
CA ASP A 52 -6.06 8.03 2.26
C ASP A 52 -5.42 9.02 1.29
N LEU A 53 -4.47 8.55 0.49
CA LEU A 53 -3.85 9.30 -0.58
C LEU A 53 -4.53 8.95 -1.89
N ALA A 54 -4.86 9.96 -2.67
CA ALA A 54 -5.60 9.79 -3.91
C ALA A 54 -5.14 10.76 -5.00
N ARG A 55 -5.50 10.45 -6.23
CA ARG A 55 -5.46 11.33 -7.39
C ARG A 55 -6.89 11.51 -7.91
N ILE A 56 -7.23 12.71 -8.30
CA ILE A 56 -8.50 13.00 -8.96
C ILE A 56 -8.19 13.36 -10.41
N ASP A 57 -8.83 12.69 -11.36
CA ASP A 57 -8.65 13.00 -12.77
C ASP A 57 -9.55 14.16 -13.24
N LYS A 58 -9.38 14.56 -14.50
CA LYS A 58 -10.15 15.66 -15.13
C LYS A 58 -11.65 15.42 -15.19
N ASP A 59 -12.07 14.15 -15.15
CA ASP A 59 -13.47 13.72 -15.21
C ASP A 59 -14.06 13.55 -13.79
N GLY A 60 -13.26 13.83 -12.73
CA GLY A 60 -13.65 13.76 -11.32
C GLY A 60 -13.59 12.36 -10.71
N PHE A 61 -13.00 11.37 -11.38
CA PHE A 61 -12.78 10.05 -10.80
C PHE A 61 -11.64 10.08 -9.78
N ILE A 62 -11.89 9.44 -8.64
CA ILE A 62 -10.95 9.35 -7.52
C ILE A 62 -10.24 8.00 -7.60
N PHE A 63 -8.92 8.03 -7.66
CA PHE A 63 -8.05 6.86 -7.66
C PHE A 63 -7.24 6.83 -6.37
N ILE A 64 -7.52 5.84 -5.50
CA ILE A 64 -6.78 5.68 -4.25
C ILE A 64 -5.40 5.08 -4.55
N SER A 65 -4.34 5.73 -4.08
CA SER A 65 -2.95 5.29 -4.21
C SER A 65 -2.47 4.52 -2.98
N GLY A 66 -2.99 4.84 -1.79
CA GLY A 66 -2.62 4.16 -0.55
C GLY A 66 -2.94 4.95 0.69
N ARG A 67 -2.32 4.58 1.82
CA ARG A 67 -2.48 5.25 3.12
C ARG A 67 -1.31 6.20 3.39
N LYS A 68 -1.59 7.43 3.81
CA LYS A 68 -0.59 8.45 4.17
C LYS A 68 0.47 7.92 5.14
N LYS A 69 0.05 7.18 6.17
CA LYS A 69 0.94 6.62 7.20
C LYS A 69 1.82 5.46 6.75
N PHE A 70 1.58 4.90 5.57
CA PHE A 70 2.34 3.76 5.03
C PHE A 70 3.23 4.13 3.86
N VAL A 71 3.23 5.41 3.46
CA VAL A 71 4.13 5.89 2.41
C VAL A 71 5.58 5.68 2.83
N ILE A 72 6.36 5.09 1.94
CA ILE A 72 7.81 4.98 2.11
C ILE A 72 8.43 6.18 1.38
N VAL A 73 9.04 7.08 2.15
CA VAL A 73 9.73 8.25 1.58
C VAL A 73 11.19 7.91 1.40
N LEU A 74 11.64 7.83 0.15
CA LEU A 74 13.03 7.56 -0.19
C LEU A 74 13.91 8.79 0.08
N LYS A 75 15.21 8.59 0.26
CA LYS A 75 16.20 9.64 0.51
C LYS A 75 16.21 10.74 -0.58
N ASN A 76 15.85 10.40 -1.80
CA ASN A 76 15.71 11.33 -2.93
C ASN A 76 14.38 12.10 -2.95
N GLY A 77 13.55 11.97 -1.89
CA GLY A 77 12.25 12.62 -1.76
C GLY A 77 11.10 11.97 -2.56
N LYS A 78 11.35 10.86 -3.27
CA LYS A 78 10.27 10.15 -3.98
C LYS A 78 9.44 9.31 -3.02
N ASN A 79 8.13 9.33 -3.24
CA ASN A 79 7.16 8.56 -2.48
C ASN A 79 6.90 7.21 -3.13
N ILE A 80 6.91 6.16 -2.31
CA ILE A 80 6.47 4.82 -2.71
C ILE A 80 5.18 4.51 -1.94
N TYR A 81 4.18 4.07 -2.67
CA TYR A 81 2.88 3.65 -2.15
C TYR A 81 2.83 2.11 -2.14
N PRO A 82 3.01 1.46 -0.99
CA PRO A 82 3.08 -0.01 -0.93
C PRO A 82 1.88 -0.69 -1.55
N GLU A 83 0.69 -0.14 -1.34
CA GLU A 83 -0.57 -0.69 -1.85
C GLU A 83 -0.62 -0.73 -3.39
N GLU A 84 0.01 0.22 -4.08
CA GLU A 84 0.14 0.18 -5.56
C GLU A 84 0.95 -1.03 -6.01
N LEU A 85 2.07 -1.30 -5.32
CA LEU A 85 2.94 -2.42 -5.64
C LEU A 85 2.30 -3.76 -5.27
N GLU A 86 1.63 -3.82 -4.12
CA GLU A 86 0.85 -4.99 -3.69
C GLU A 86 -0.26 -5.33 -4.70
N ALA A 87 -0.96 -4.32 -5.22
CA ALA A 87 -1.99 -4.51 -6.25
C ALA A 87 -1.44 -5.11 -7.55
N LEU A 88 -0.18 -4.86 -7.88
CA LEU A 88 0.50 -5.48 -9.04
C LEU A 88 0.96 -6.90 -8.71
N VAL A 89 1.59 -7.11 -7.56
CA VAL A 89 2.12 -8.41 -7.12
C VAL A 89 0.99 -9.42 -6.91
N ASN A 90 -0.14 -8.99 -6.34
CA ASN A 90 -1.32 -9.84 -6.10
C ASN A 90 -2.00 -10.33 -7.41
N LYS A 91 -1.61 -9.80 -8.58
CA LYS A 91 -2.07 -10.32 -9.89
C LYS A 91 -1.25 -11.52 -10.37
N ILE A 92 -0.11 -11.81 -9.75
CA ILE A 92 0.70 -12.97 -10.08
C ILE A 92 -0.07 -14.22 -9.66
N GLU A 93 -0.24 -15.14 -10.58
CA GLU A 93 -0.92 -16.41 -10.30
C GLU A 93 -0.13 -17.24 -9.29
N GLY A 94 -0.81 -17.74 -8.27
CA GLY A 94 -0.19 -18.40 -7.12
C GLY A 94 0.18 -17.46 -5.97
N VAL A 95 -0.01 -16.15 -6.11
CA VAL A 95 0.06 -15.20 -4.99
C VAL A 95 -1.32 -15.09 -4.33
N LYS A 96 -1.40 -15.42 -3.04
CA LYS A 96 -2.60 -15.22 -2.21
C LYS A 96 -2.71 -13.80 -1.71
N GLU A 97 -1.60 -13.31 -1.15
CA GLU A 97 -1.47 -11.94 -0.64
C GLU A 97 -0.01 -11.51 -0.68
N SER A 98 0.20 -10.21 -0.73
CA SER A 98 1.55 -9.63 -0.60
C SER A 98 1.57 -8.48 0.38
N PHE A 99 2.74 -8.27 0.96
CA PHE A 99 3.04 -7.21 1.89
C PHE A 99 4.31 -6.50 1.44
N VAL A 100 4.18 -5.27 0.94
CA VAL A 100 5.31 -4.44 0.50
C VAL A 100 5.71 -3.49 1.62
N PHE A 101 7.01 -3.36 1.85
CA PHE A 101 7.58 -2.54 2.92
C PHE A 101 8.95 -1.99 2.53
N GLY A 102 9.38 -0.92 3.20
CA GLY A 102 10.72 -0.38 3.12
C GLY A 102 11.62 -1.04 4.18
N LYS A 103 12.63 -1.79 3.74
CA LYS A 103 13.68 -2.29 4.63
C LYS A 103 14.75 -1.22 4.76
N PRO A 104 15.05 -0.73 5.98
CA PRO A 104 16.09 0.27 6.15
C PRO A 104 17.45 -0.22 5.63
N GLU A 105 18.20 0.65 4.95
CA GLU A 105 19.58 0.42 4.53
C GLU A 105 20.54 1.29 5.36
N ASP A 106 21.82 0.90 5.41
CA ASP A 106 22.84 1.55 6.25
C ASP A 106 23.08 3.02 5.88
N ASP A 107 22.79 3.39 4.62
CA ASP A 107 22.92 4.75 4.11
C ASP A 107 21.74 5.66 4.47
N GLY A 108 20.74 5.14 5.17
CA GLY A 108 19.52 5.86 5.58
C GLY A 108 18.43 5.92 4.53
N ASP A 109 18.56 5.16 3.43
CA ASP A 109 17.48 4.95 2.46
C ASP A 109 16.67 3.67 2.77
N TYR A 110 15.73 3.34 1.91
CA TYR A 110 14.91 2.14 2.01
C TYR A 110 15.06 1.25 0.78
N LYS A 111 15.33 -0.03 1.01
CA LYS A 111 15.16 -1.07 0.01
C LYS A 111 13.71 -1.52 -0.03
N ILE A 112 13.05 -1.33 -1.18
CA ILE A 112 11.68 -1.79 -1.35
C ILE A 112 11.69 -3.31 -1.43
N SER A 113 11.02 -3.93 -0.46
CA SER A 113 10.97 -5.37 -0.26
C SER A 113 9.53 -5.85 -0.28
N VAL A 114 9.30 -7.09 -0.70
CA VAL A 114 7.99 -7.73 -0.67
C VAL A 114 8.05 -9.07 0.05
N LYS A 115 7.07 -9.36 0.90
CA LYS A 115 6.79 -10.67 1.46
C LYS A 115 5.51 -11.21 0.82
N ILE A 116 5.58 -12.41 0.26
CA ILE A 116 4.50 -13.02 -0.51
C ILE A 116 3.99 -14.27 0.21
N LEU A 117 2.71 -14.28 0.53
CA LEU A 117 1.97 -15.47 0.89
C LEU A 117 1.54 -16.17 -0.40
N TYR A 118 2.02 -17.39 -0.62
CA TYR A 118 1.81 -18.09 -1.89
C TYR A 118 0.98 -19.36 -1.74
N ASP A 119 0.38 -19.79 -2.86
CA ASP A 119 -0.29 -21.06 -3.01
C ASP A 119 0.69 -22.09 -3.62
N LYS A 120 1.05 -23.10 -2.83
CA LYS A 120 2.05 -24.11 -3.23
C LYS A 120 1.59 -24.91 -4.44
N ASP A 121 0.32 -25.32 -4.44
CA ASP A 121 -0.22 -26.22 -5.47
C ASP A 121 -0.26 -25.50 -6.85
N ILE A 122 -0.68 -24.25 -6.84
CA ILE A 122 -0.70 -23.42 -8.05
C ILE A 122 0.72 -23.16 -8.59
N LEU A 123 1.68 -22.88 -7.69
CA LEU A 123 3.07 -22.64 -8.11
C LEU A 123 3.76 -23.93 -8.59
N GLU A 124 3.44 -25.09 -8.01
CA GLU A 124 3.93 -26.38 -8.51
C GLU A 124 3.35 -26.71 -9.88
N GLU A 125 2.03 -26.52 -10.08
CA GLU A 125 1.37 -26.77 -11.35
C GLU A 125 1.90 -25.88 -12.48
N LYS A 126 1.97 -24.56 -12.22
CA LYS A 126 2.27 -23.56 -13.25
C LYS A 126 3.75 -23.41 -13.55
N TYR A 127 4.60 -23.43 -12.53
CA TYR A 127 6.03 -23.12 -12.63
C TYR A 127 6.91 -24.34 -12.35
N ASN A 128 6.32 -25.53 -12.05
CA ASN A 128 7.03 -26.73 -11.62
C ASN A 128 7.93 -26.47 -10.39
N ALA A 129 7.49 -25.56 -9.52
CA ALA A 129 8.24 -25.12 -8.33
C ALA A 129 7.91 -26.06 -7.14
N LYS A 130 8.82 -26.99 -6.81
CA LYS A 130 8.61 -28.05 -5.83
C LYS A 130 9.18 -27.77 -4.44
N ASN A 131 10.03 -26.76 -4.34
CA ASN A 131 10.65 -26.33 -3.09
C ASN A 131 10.72 -24.79 -3.02
N ASP A 132 11.02 -24.26 -1.83
CA ASP A 132 11.01 -22.84 -1.56
C ASP A 132 11.99 -22.04 -2.45
N GLU A 133 13.14 -22.60 -2.82
CA GLU A 133 14.10 -21.96 -3.72
C GLU A 133 13.48 -21.76 -5.11
N GLN A 134 12.88 -22.81 -5.68
CA GLN A 134 12.20 -22.76 -6.98
C GLN A 134 10.98 -21.82 -6.96
N VAL A 135 10.21 -21.83 -5.87
CA VAL A 135 9.08 -20.92 -5.64
C VAL A 135 9.58 -19.47 -5.63
N LYS A 136 10.64 -19.21 -4.86
CA LYS A 136 11.22 -17.88 -4.77
C LYS A 136 11.75 -17.40 -6.12
N ASP A 137 12.43 -18.26 -6.86
CA ASP A 137 12.95 -17.93 -8.20
C ASP A 137 11.82 -17.65 -9.19
N ALA A 138 10.77 -18.48 -9.21
CA ALA A 138 9.62 -18.27 -10.08
C ALA A 138 8.94 -16.94 -9.80
N LEU A 139 8.60 -16.67 -8.54
CA LEU A 139 7.99 -15.40 -8.13
C LEU A 139 8.91 -14.21 -8.41
N TRP A 140 10.22 -14.37 -8.22
CA TRP A 140 11.17 -13.31 -8.52
C TRP A 140 11.23 -12.94 -10.00
N GLN A 141 11.08 -13.91 -10.91
CA GLN A 141 10.98 -13.61 -12.35
C GLN A 141 9.72 -12.81 -12.68
N GLU A 142 8.58 -13.13 -12.04
CA GLU A 142 7.34 -12.35 -12.22
C GLU A 142 7.49 -10.93 -11.65
N VAL A 143 8.06 -10.78 -10.45
CA VAL A 143 8.33 -9.46 -9.86
C VAL A 143 9.26 -8.63 -10.75
N LYS A 144 10.27 -9.24 -11.38
CA LYS A 144 11.13 -8.55 -12.36
C LYS A 144 10.37 -8.06 -13.58
N LYS A 145 9.33 -8.79 -14.04
CA LYS A 145 8.46 -8.32 -15.13
C LYS A 145 7.66 -7.09 -14.69
N ILE A 146 7.11 -7.11 -13.47
CA ILE A 146 6.41 -5.97 -12.89
C ILE A 146 7.35 -4.77 -12.78
N ASN A 147 8.57 -4.94 -12.28
CA ASN A 147 9.56 -3.87 -12.20
C ASN A 147 9.80 -3.16 -13.53
N LYS A 148 9.80 -3.90 -14.65
CA LYS A 148 9.97 -3.30 -15.99
C LYS A 148 8.83 -2.37 -16.41
N THR A 149 7.68 -2.41 -15.75
CA THR A 149 6.51 -1.57 -16.07
C THR A 149 6.48 -0.26 -15.30
N MET A 150 7.45 -0.03 -14.40
CA MET A 150 7.47 1.13 -13.52
C MET A 150 8.84 1.83 -13.48
N PRO A 151 8.92 3.07 -12.98
CA PRO A 151 10.19 3.77 -12.80
C PRO A 151 11.12 3.03 -11.82
N ALA A 152 12.44 3.13 -12.05
CA ALA A 152 13.45 2.36 -11.30
C ALA A 152 13.45 2.61 -9.78
N TYR A 153 13.00 3.78 -9.32
CA TYR A 153 12.90 4.07 -7.89
C TYR A 153 11.79 3.29 -7.19
N LYS A 154 10.77 2.78 -7.93
CA LYS A 154 9.68 1.91 -7.43
C LYS A 154 10.05 0.42 -7.45
N TYR A 155 11.23 0.03 -7.96
CA TYR A 155 11.58 -1.39 -8.11
C TYR A 155 11.58 -2.11 -6.77
N ILE A 156 10.88 -3.23 -6.71
CA ILE A 156 11.02 -4.22 -5.65
C ILE A 156 12.38 -4.87 -5.81
N ARG A 157 13.21 -4.81 -4.77
CA ARG A 157 14.62 -5.25 -4.80
C ARG A 157 14.89 -6.48 -3.94
N GLU A 158 13.93 -6.89 -3.12
CA GLU A 158 14.07 -8.04 -2.25
C GLU A 158 12.74 -8.77 -2.11
N LEU A 159 12.78 -10.11 -2.08
CA LEU A 159 11.62 -10.97 -2.00
C LEU A 159 11.75 -11.95 -0.84
N TYR A 160 10.73 -12.02 -0.02
CA TYR A 160 10.48 -13.03 1.01
C TYR A 160 9.25 -13.84 0.64
N ILE A 161 9.25 -15.12 0.95
CA ILE A 161 8.10 -16.01 0.74
C ILE A 161 7.63 -16.57 2.07
N THR A 162 6.35 -16.86 2.18
CA THR A 162 5.76 -17.48 3.36
C THR A 162 4.54 -18.31 3.00
N GLN A 163 4.28 -19.36 3.78
CA GLN A 163 3.01 -20.10 3.78
C GLN A 163 2.15 -19.75 5.01
N GLU A 164 2.70 -18.96 5.94
CA GLU A 164 1.96 -18.49 7.10
C GLU A 164 1.12 -17.27 6.72
N GLU A 165 -0.13 -17.25 7.13
CA GLU A 165 -1.01 -16.10 6.91
C GLU A 165 -0.49 -14.85 7.63
N PHE A 166 -0.71 -13.71 6.99
CA PHE A 166 -0.42 -12.41 7.60
C PHE A 166 -1.32 -12.16 8.80
N ILE A 167 -0.79 -11.45 9.78
CA ILE A 167 -1.58 -10.97 10.93
C ILE A 167 -2.55 -9.90 10.44
N LYS A 168 -3.85 -10.13 10.64
CA LYS A 168 -4.90 -9.26 10.13
C LYS A 168 -5.76 -8.66 11.23
N THR A 169 -6.39 -7.55 10.90
CA THR A 169 -7.47 -6.96 11.69
C THR A 169 -8.75 -7.79 11.52
N THR A 170 -9.78 -7.52 12.33
CA THR A 170 -11.12 -8.08 12.16
C THR A 170 -11.73 -7.78 10.79
N THR A 171 -11.30 -6.70 10.14
CA THR A 171 -11.72 -6.30 8.78
C THR A 171 -10.80 -6.85 7.68
N GLN A 172 -10.01 -7.88 7.97
CA GLN A 172 -9.12 -8.59 7.04
C GLN A 172 -8.00 -7.71 6.42
N LYS A 173 -7.61 -6.61 7.08
CA LYS A 173 -6.47 -5.78 6.65
C LYS A 173 -5.19 -6.22 7.37
N ILE A 174 -4.08 -6.33 6.65
CA ILE A 174 -2.77 -6.68 7.19
C ILE A 174 -2.34 -5.66 8.25
N LYS A 175 -1.98 -6.14 9.43
CA LYS A 175 -1.40 -5.33 10.51
C LYS A 175 0.09 -5.09 10.23
N ARG A 176 0.38 -4.11 9.39
CA ARG A 176 1.73 -3.83 8.86
C ARG A 176 2.81 -3.76 9.94
N ASN A 177 2.56 -3.08 11.06
CA ASN A 177 3.52 -2.96 12.15
C ASN A 177 3.83 -4.29 12.86
N GLU A 178 2.85 -5.21 12.90
CA GLU A 178 3.05 -6.54 13.49
C GLU A 178 3.79 -7.45 12.51
N GLU A 179 3.49 -7.38 11.21
CA GLU A 179 4.19 -8.15 10.17
C GLU A 179 5.66 -7.70 10.00
N MET A 180 5.96 -6.41 10.15
CA MET A 180 7.34 -5.93 10.15
C MET A 180 8.23 -6.57 11.22
N LYS A 181 7.66 -6.98 12.36
CA LYS A 181 8.41 -7.67 13.43
C LYS A 181 8.71 -9.14 13.12
N ARG A 182 8.10 -9.68 12.04
CA ARG A 182 8.25 -11.08 11.60
C ARG A 182 9.14 -11.21 10.36
N ILE A 183 9.85 -10.16 9.98
CA ILE A 183 10.83 -10.09 8.90
C ILE A 183 12.24 -10.06 9.47
#